data_809e18f3c2aa4b00578e2f0750a18375
#
_entry.id   809e18f3c2aa4b00578e2f0750a18375
#
_cell.length_a   1.000
_cell.length_b   1.000
_cell.length_c   1.000
_cell.angle_alpha   90.00
_cell.angle_beta   90.00
_cell.angle_gamma   90.00
#
_symmetry.space_group_name_H-M   'P 1'
#
loop_
_entity.id
_entity.type
_entity.pdbx_description
1 polymer ?
#
loop_
_entity_poly.entity_id
_entity_poly.type
_entity_poly.pdbx_seq_one_letter_code
_entity_poly.pdbx_strand_id
1 'polypeptide(L)'
;MMVNTKHDTTSYENCSCQREIYDGNALYDAYLRAKSGSDWKPQVQRYEMTYLLDLSKMQRELKEHTYEFQPSTNFVINERGKTRPITGEQIRDRIAKHSLCDEVLTPAIKDHLIYDNGASQKGKGIDFTRRRLETHLHRFFRENQSNDGYILLMDFSKYYDNIRHDKLMELFEKYVDDDTALWFLEKIVDNEKVDVSYMSDEEYESAMDDVFNSLEHEKVDKSLLTGKKFLRKHLNIGDQVAQDAGIAYPIPIDNYIKIVKGVKFYGRYMDDSYVIHRDKEFLKGLLIEIVEIAHDLGITVNLRKTRICKLSEMWRFLQIQYSLTDTGRVVHKIHLKRLTGMRRKAKKLALILSEKDFDDWFRSWFNGHCHYMSKLQRSNMLDLCKKLKEEHYYGKTDFS
;
A
#
# COMPACT_ATOMS: atom_id res chain seq x y z
N MET A 1 18.59 55.81 -13.44
CA MET A 1 17.23 55.56 -12.94
C MET A 1 16.83 54.16 -13.37
N MET A 2 16.96 53.18 -12.48
CA MET A 2 16.48 51.82 -12.71
C MET A 2 15.17 51.66 -11.96
N VAL A 3 14.11 51.37 -12.69
CA VAL A 3 12.77 51.13 -12.15
C VAL A 3 12.69 49.68 -11.72
N ASN A 4 12.64 49.47 -10.40
CA ASN A 4 12.38 48.15 -9.79
C ASN A 4 10.86 47.87 -9.82
N THR A 5 10.43 47.02 -10.70
CA THR A 5 9.08 46.45 -10.64
C THR A 5 9.08 45.23 -9.70
N LYS A 6 8.64 45.46 -8.47
CA LYS A 6 8.24 44.36 -7.55
C LYS A 6 7.01 43.72 -8.13
N HIS A 7 7.11 42.45 -8.50
CA HIS A 7 5.91 41.59 -8.68
C HIS A 7 5.32 41.33 -7.30
N ASP A 8 4.18 41.93 -7.03
CA ASP A 8 3.28 41.53 -5.95
C ASP A 8 2.74 40.11 -6.25
N THR A 9 3.31 39.15 -5.54
CA THR A 9 2.68 37.83 -5.41
C THR A 9 1.54 37.98 -4.41
N THR A 10 0.35 38.30 -4.89
CA THR A 10 -0.88 38.14 -4.14
C THR A 10 -0.99 36.68 -3.69
N SER A 11 -0.83 36.48 -2.39
CA SER A 11 -1.20 35.27 -1.68
C SER A 11 -2.69 35.03 -1.89
N TYR A 12 -3.03 34.10 -2.79
CA TYR A 12 -4.34 33.48 -2.79
C TYR A 12 -4.41 32.67 -1.48
N GLU A 13 -5.04 33.23 -0.46
CA GLU A 13 -5.49 32.48 0.70
C GLU A 13 -6.32 31.31 0.18
N ASN A 14 -5.86 30.09 0.48
CA ASN A 14 -6.56 28.86 0.20
C ASN A 14 -7.88 28.84 0.97
N CYS A 15 -8.92 29.36 0.37
CA CYS A 15 -10.26 28.89 0.63
C CYS A 15 -10.28 27.47 0.11
N SER A 16 -10.25 26.46 0.97
CA SER A 16 -10.38 25.04 0.62
C SER A 16 -11.81 24.73 0.20
N CYS A 17 -12.24 25.30 -0.91
CA CYS A 17 -13.42 24.82 -1.61
C CYS A 17 -12.99 23.49 -2.23
N GLN A 18 -13.44 22.38 -1.64
CA GLN A 18 -13.28 21.03 -2.14
C GLN A 18 -13.91 21.01 -3.55
N ARG A 19 -13.12 20.67 -4.57
CA ARG A 19 -13.59 20.60 -5.95
C ARG A 19 -14.45 19.35 -6.10
N GLU A 20 -15.48 19.43 -6.95
CA GLU A 20 -16.25 18.27 -7.35
C GLU A 20 -15.38 17.30 -8.15
N ILE A 21 -15.61 15.99 -8.04
CA ILE A 21 -14.86 14.98 -8.77
C ILE A 21 -14.91 15.14 -10.29
N TYR A 22 -15.93 15.82 -10.79
CA TYR A 22 -16.13 16.14 -12.21
C TYR A 22 -15.66 17.56 -12.58
N ASP A 23 -15.00 18.30 -11.69
CA ASP A 23 -14.41 19.60 -12.04
C ASP A 23 -13.35 19.42 -13.13
N GLY A 24 -13.37 20.29 -14.15
CA GLY A 24 -12.46 20.17 -15.29
C GLY A 24 -10.98 20.27 -14.92
N ASN A 25 -10.63 21.08 -13.91
CA ASN A 25 -9.26 21.20 -13.42
C ASN A 25 -8.87 19.98 -12.57
N ALA A 26 -9.82 19.45 -11.76
CA ALA A 26 -9.59 18.21 -11.01
C ALA A 26 -9.28 17.04 -11.95
N LEU A 27 -10.08 16.87 -13.00
CA LEU A 27 -9.85 15.84 -14.02
C LEU A 27 -8.54 16.05 -14.80
N TYR A 28 -8.15 17.30 -15.06
CA TYR A 28 -6.88 17.59 -15.71
C TYR A 28 -5.68 17.27 -14.80
N ASP A 29 -5.74 17.65 -13.53
CA ASP A 29 -4.70 17.30 -12.54
C ASP A 29 -4.60 15.78 -12.37
N ALA A 30 -5.74 15.08 -12.33
CA ALA A 30 -5.81 13.63 -12.29
C ALA A 30 -5.20 12.98 -13.55
N TYR A 31 -5.43 13.55 -14.74
CA TYR A 31 -4.77 13.12 -15.98
C TYR A 31 -3.26 13.23 -15.89
N LEU A 32 -2.73 14.38 -15.43
CA LEU A 32 -1.29 14.55 -15.28
C LEU A 32 -0.66 13.51 -14.35
N ARG A 33 -1.36 13.14 -13.25
CA ARG A 33 -0.92 12.08 -12.33
C ARG A 33 -0.99 10.70 -12.97
N ALA A 34 -2.12 10.36 -13.62
CA ALA A 34 -2.30 9.06 -14.27
C ALA A 34 -1.27 8.81 -15.39
N LYS A 35 -0.86 9.88 -16.07
CA LYS A 35 0.18 9.88 -17.10
C LYS A 35 1.58 9.69 -16.52
N SER A 36 1.86 10.28 -15.36
CA SER A 36 3.19 10.32 -14.76
C SER A 36 3.81 8.93 -14.62
N GLY A 37 5.04 8.77 -15.17
CA GLY A 37 5.77 7.49 -15.18
C GLY A 37 5.19 6.41 -16.11
N SER A 38 4.17 6.73 -16.90
CA SER A 38 3.57 5.82 -17.88
C SER A 38 3.37 6.44 -19.28
N ASP A 39 3.88 7.63 -19.50
CA ASP A 39 3.85 8.42 -20.75
C ASP A 39 4.47 7.71 -21.95
N TRP A 40 5.44 6.83 -21.73
CA TRP A 40 6.05 5.98 -22.76
C TRP A 40 5.14 4.85 -23.27
N LYS A 41 4.04 4.54 -22.59
CA LYS A 41 3.13 3.44 -22.97
C LYS A 41 2.26 3.86 -24.16
N PRO A 42 2.15 3.01 -25.22
CA PRO A 42 1.34 3.33 -26.40
C PRO A 42 -0.13 3.70 -26.11
N GLN A 43 -0.70 3.11 -25.06
CA GLN A 43 -2.05 3.42 -24.61
C GLN A 43 -2.17 4.86 -24.12
N VAL A 44 -1.19 5.33 -23.35
CA VAL A 44 -1.17 6.70 -22.82
C VAL A 44 -0.95 7.70 -23.94
N GLN A 45 -0.02 7.41 -24.87
CA GLN A 45 0.26 8.26 -26.03
C GLN A 45 -0.97 8.41 -26.94
N ARG A 46 -1.71 7.33 -27.16
CA ARG A 46 -2.97 7.41 -27.94
C ARG A 46 -4.02 8.25 -27.23
N TYR A 47 -4.19 8.10 -25.92
CA TYR A 47 -5.12 8.91 -25.13
C TYR A 47 -4.74 10.40 -25.16
N GLU A 48 -3.47 10.72 -25.15
CA GLU A 48 -2.94 12.08 -25.18
C GLU A 48 -3.34 12.85 -26.45
N MET A 49 -3.64 12.17 -27.54
CA MET A 49 -4.09 12.82 -28.78
C MET A 49 -5.50 13.42 -28.68
N THR A 50 -6.34 12.92 -27.76
CA THR A 50 -7.76 13.30 -27.65
C THR A 50 -8.20 13.63 -26.22
N TYR A 51 -7.25 13.72 -25.27
CA TYR A 51 -7.56 13.80 -23.84
C TYR A 51 -8.52 14.94 -23.46
N LEU A 52 -8.43 16.12 -24.07
CA LEU A 52 -9.33 17.25 -23.76
C LEU A 52 -10.80 16.92 -24.08
N LEU A 53 -11.03 16.28 -25.23
CA LEU A 53 -12.39 15.86 -25.61
C LEU A 53 -12.91 14.78 -24.66
N ASP A 54 -12.05 13.84 -24.30
CA ASP A 54 -12.43 12.75 -23.39
C ASP A 54 -12.64 13.25 -21.95
N LEU A 55 -11.81 14.18 -21.44
CA LEU A 55 -12.05 14.82 -20.14
C LEU A 55 -13.37 15.59 -20.11
N SER A 56 -13.72 16.32 -21.17
CA SER A 56 -15.02 17.01 -21.26
C SER A 56 -16.21 16.03 -21.30
N LYS A 57 -16.03 14.89 -21.96
CA LYS A 57 -17.03 13.81 -21.94
C LYS A 57 -17.13 13.18 -20.55
N MET A 58 -16.01 12.88 -19.91
CA MET A 58 -15.92 12.31 -18.56
C MET A 58 -16.58 13.22 -17.52
N GLN A 59 -16.33 14.53 -17.60
CA GLN A 59 -16.97 15.54 -16.76
C GLN A 59 -18.50 15.41 -16.79
N ARG A 60 -19.08 15.35 -18.00
CA ARG A 60 -20.53 15.20 -18.18
C ARG A 60 -21.02 13.85 -17.64
N GLU A 61 -20.35 12.76 -17.99
CA GLU A 61 -20.74 11.41 -17.56
C GLU A 61 -20.70 11.22 -16.04
N LEU A 62 -19.70 11.79 -15.35
CA LEU A 62 -19.63 11.76 -13.89
C LEU A 62 -20.75 12.61 -13.28
N LYS A 63 -20.99 13.83 -13.82
CA LYS A 63 -22.03 14.72 -13.35
C LYS A 63 -23.45 14.15 -13.55
N GLU A 64 -23.68 13.45 -14.66
CA GLU A 64 -24.96 12.86 -15.02
C GLU A 64 -25.15 11.43 -14.50
N HIS A 65 -24.15 10.88 -13.75
CA HIS A 65 -24.13 9.51 -13.24
C HIS A 65 -24.22 8.43 -14.34
N THR A 66 -23.68 8.72 -15.52
CA THR A 66 -23.71 7.83 -16.70
C THR A 66 -22.35 7.27 -17.06
N TYR A 67 -21.33 7.46 -16.22
CA TYR A 67 -19.98 6.96 -16.46
C TYR A 67 -19.95 5.43 -16.53
N GLU A 68 -19.26 4.89 -17.58
CA GLU A 68 -19.05 3.45 -17.75
C GLU A 68 -17.56 3.12 -17.84
N PHE A 69 -17.13 2.06 -17.13
CA PHE A 69 -15.76 1.59 -17.15
C PHE A 69 -15.39 0.95 -18.48
N GLN A 70 -14.13 1.12 -18.87
CA GLN A 70 -13.57 0.46 -20.04
C GLN A 70 -13.08 -0.95 -19.69
N PRO A 71 -13.00 -1.86 -20.67
CA PRO A 71 -12.49 -3.20 -20.44
C PRO A 71 -11.05 -3.16 -19.88
N SER A 72 -10.84 -3.83 -18.76
CA SER A 72 -9.55 -3.99 -18.11
C SER A 72 -8.74 -5.16 -18.69
N THR A 73 -7.44 -5.19 -18.40
CA THR A 73 -6.54 -6.29 -18.79
C THR A 73 -6.01 -6.99 -17.55
N ASN A 74 -6.34 -8.27 -17.39
CA ASN A 74 -5.86 -9.07 -16.28
C ASN A 74 -4.52 -9.72 -16.61
N PHE A 75 -3.57 -9.62 -15.68
CA PHE A 75 -2.26 -10.28 -15.79
C PHE A 75 -1.75 -10.66 -14.39
N VAL A 76 -0.77 -11.56 -14.37
CA VAL A 76 -0.21 -12.07 -13.12
C VAL A 76 1.23 -11.60 -12.97
N ILE A 77 1.57 -11.05 -11.82
CA ILE A 77 2.96 -10.72 -11.47
C ILE A 77 3.48 -11.61 -10.35
N ASN A 78 4.75 -11.99 -10.48
CA ASN A 78 5.47 -12.72 -9.45
C ASN A 78 6.44 -11.78 -8.74
N GLU A 79 6.07 -11.32 -7.57
CA GLU A 79 6.89 -10.42 -6.77
C GLU A 79 7.34 -11.10 -5.47
N ARG A 80 8.66 -11.22 -5.29
CA ARG A 80 9.28 -11.76 -4.05
C ARG A 80 8.75 -13.15 -3.66
N GLY A 81 8.47 -13.99 -4.66
CA GLY A 81 7.95 -15.34 -4.44
C GLY A 81 6.45 -15.40 -4.11
N LYS A 82 5.74 -14.30 -4.27
CA LYS A 82 4.28 -14.25 -4.20
C LYS A 82 3.72 -13.96 -5.58
N THR A 83 2.78 -14.77 -5.99
CA THR A 83 1.98 -14.56 -7.21
C THR A 83 0.79 -13.66 -6.85
N ARG A 84 0.58 -12.61 -7.67
CA ARG A 84 -0.53 -11.68 -7.50
C ARG A 84 -1.25 -11.47 -8.81
N PRO A 85 -2.55 -11.69 -8.90
CA PRO A 85 -3.35 -11.21 -10.01
C PRO A 85 -3.41 -9.67 -9.93
N ILE A 86 -3.30 -9.02 -11.07
CA ILE A 86 -3.36 -7.57 -11.19
C ILE A 86 -4.34 -7.24 -12.30
N THR A 87 -5.23 -6.33 -12.05
CA THR A 87 -6.13 -5.74 -13.05
C THR A 87 -5.53 -4.43 -13.57
N GLY A 88 -5.13 -4.44 -14.84
CA GLY A 88 -4.61 -3.27 -15.52
C GLY A 88 -5.74 -2.44 -16.14
N GLU A 89 -6.01 -1.30 -15.54
CA GLU A 89 -7.07 -0.40 -15.99
C GLU A 89 -6.63 0.48 -17.14
N GLN A 90 -7.60 0.94 -17.92
CA GLN A 90 -7.40 1.96 -18.95
C GLN A 90 -7.08 3.30 -18.31
N ILE A 91 -6.31 4.14 -19.02
CA ILE A 91 -5.92 5.45 -18.49
C ILE A 91 -7.12 6.33 -18.13
N ARG A 92 -8.21 6.23 -18.89
CA ARG A 92 -9.45 6.96 -18.65
C ARG A 92 -10.04 6.64 -17.27
N ASP A 93 -10.15 5.37 -16.93
CA ASP A 93 -10.70 4.93 -15.64
C ASP A 93 -9.79 5.33 -14.48
N ARG A 94 -8.47 5.25 -14.70
CA ARG A 94 -7.50 5.75 -13.72
C ARG A 94 -7.63 7.24 -13.45
N ILE A 95 -7.92 8.07 -14.48
CA ILE A 95 -8.15 9.50 -14.32
C ILE A 95 -9.37 9.76 -13.44
N ALA A 96 -10.50 9.13 -13.73
CA ALA A 96 -11.72 9.28 -12.95
C ALA A 96 -11.51 8.84 -11.48
N LYS A 97 -10.85 7.70 -11.25
CA LYS A 97 -10.49 7.21 -9.90
C LYS A 97 -9.51 8.14 -9.18
N HIS A 98 -8.52 8.71 -9.88
CA HIS A 98 -7.62 9.70 -9.28
C HIS A 98 -8.36 10.96 -8.86
N SER A 99 -9.29 11.47 -9.68
CA SER A 99 -10.11 12.63 -9.31
C SER A 99 -10.94 12.35 -8.05
N LEU A 100 -11.59 11.19 -7.97
CA LEU A 100 -12.32 10.77 -6.77
C LEU A 100 -11.43 10.73 -5.52
N CYS A 101 -10.27 10.09 -5.61
CA CYS A 101 -9.36 9.97 -4.47
C CYS A 101 -8.80 11.33 -4.03
N ASP A 102 -8.34 12.14 -4.98
CA ASP A 102 -7.62 13.36 -4.68
C ASP A 102 -8.54 14.46 -4.14
N GLU A 103 -9.74 14.59 -4.69
CA GLU A 103 -10.68 15.62 -4.30
C GLU A 103 -11.55 15.22 -3.11
N VAL A 104 -11.87 13.92 -2.96
CA VAL A 104 -12.86 13.49 -1.95
C VAL A 104 -12.30 12.45 -0.98
N LEU A 105 -11.90 11.25 -1.44
CA LEU A 105 -11.62 10.14 -0.51
C LEU A 105 -10.41 10.39 0.38
N THR A 106 -9.26 10.79 -0.19
CA THR A 106 -8.04 11.06 0.58
C THR A 106 -8.24 12.20 1.59
N PRO A 107 -8.84 13.36 1.22
CA PRO A 107 -9.18 14.41 2.20
C PRO A 107 -10.11 13.93 3.31
N ALA A 108 -11.17 13.19 2.96
CA ALA A 108 -12.18 12.73 3.94
C ALA A 108 -11.61 11.79 5.01
N ILE A 109 -10.71 10.87 4.63
CA ILE A 109 -10.14 9.91 5.58
C ILE A 109 -8.93 10.45 6.36
N LYS A 110 -8.26 11.51 5.87
CA LYS A 110 -6.96 11.98 6.38
C LYS A 110 -6.95 12.23 7.89
N ASP A 111 -7.97 12.91 8.40
CA ASP A 111 -8.03 13.32 9.80
C ASP A 111 -8.49 12.18 10.73
N HIS A 112 -9.00 11.08 10.15
CA HIS A 112 -9.40 9.87 10.87
C HIS A 112 -8.29 8.83 10.96
N LEU A 113 -7.21 9.01 10.19
CA LEU A 113 -6.05 8.11 10.24
C LEU A 113 -5.16 8.41 11.43
N ILE A 114 -4.74 7.38 12.15
CA ILE A 114 -3.73 7.55 13.20
C ILE A 114 -2.41 8.11 12.61
N TYR A 115 -1.72 8.96 13.37
CA TYR A 115 -0.43 9.52 12.94
C TYR A 115 0.58 8.44 12.50
N ASP A 116 0.61 7.30 13.22
CA ASP A 116 1.53 6.17 13.01
C ASP A 116 1.06 5.18 11.94
N ASN A 117 0.05 5.55 11.11
CA ASN A 117 -0.23 4.88 9.84
C ASN A 117 0.71 5.45 8.77
N GLY A 118 1.60 4.61 8.25
CA GLY A 118 2.65 5.03 7.32
C GLY A 118 2.41 4.67 5.87
N ALA A 119 1.28 4.04 5.53
CA ALA A 119 1.01 3.61 4.17
C ALA A 119 0.22 4.66 3.38
N SER A 120 0.44 4.72 2.07
CA SER A 120 -0.32 5.50 1.07
C SER A 120 -0.65 6.95 1.44
N GLN A 121 0.21 7.62 2.21
CA GLN A 121 0.08 9.02 2.59
C GLN A 121 1.27 9.83 2.11
N LYS A 122 1.03 11.04 1.61
CA LYS A 122 2.08 11.96 1.17
C LYS A 122 3.08 12.24 2.30
N GLY A 123 4.37 12.11 2.03
CA GLY A 123 5.43 12.31 3.03
C GLY A 123 5.65 11.15 4.00
N LYS A 124 4.84 10.10 3.93
CA LYS A 124 5.00 8.86 4.69
C LYS A 124 5.46 7.70 3.77
N GLY A 125 5.59 6.53 4.29
CA GLY A 125 6.02 5.33 3.57
C GLY A 125 6.68 4.32 4.50
N ILE A 126 7.29 3.30 3.93
CA ILE A 126 7.90 2.21 4.69
C ILE A 126 9.01 2.69 5.65
N ASP A 127 9.80 3.68 5.24
CA ASP A 127 10.88 4.24 6.08
C ASP A 127 10.34 5.15 7.19
N PHE A 128 9.24 5.85 6.95
CA PHE A 128 8.51 6.54 8.02
C PHE A 128 8.05 5.55 9.08
N THR A 129 7.38 4.48 8.69
CA THR A 129 6.86 3.46 9.62
C THR A 129 7.98 2.80 10.43
N ARG A 130 9.10 2.48 9.78
CA ARG A 130 10.30 1.93 10.46
C ARG A 130 10.88 2.91 11.49
N ARG A 131 11.04 4.19 11.13
CA ARG A 131 11.49 5.23 12.07
C ARG A 131 10.52 5.42 13.23
N ARG A 132 9.20 5.34 12.98
CA ARG A 132 8.19 5.40 14.03
C ARG A 132 8.31 4.23 14.99
N LEU A 133 8.51 3.01 14.48
CA LEU A 133 8.77 1.84 15.32
C LEU A 133 10.02 2.04 16.20
N GLU A 134 11.15 2.49 15.64
CA GLU A 134 12.36 2.77 16.42
C GLU A 134 12.13 3.86 17.47
N THR A 135 11.38 4.91 17.12
CA THR A 135 10.97 5.96 18.07
C THR A 135 10.14 5.37 19.22
N HIS A 136 9.20 4.47 18.94
CA HIS A 136 8.38 3.82 19.95
C HIS A 136 9.21 2.92 20.87
N LEU A 137 10.17 2.17 20.33
CA LEU A 137 11.11 1.35 21.12
C LEU A 137 11.95 2.21 22.06
N HIS A 138 12.51 3.32 21.57
CA HIS A 138 13.28 4.25 22.41
C HIS A 138 12.42 4.94 23.48
N ARG A 139 11.17 5.31 23.14
CA ARG A 139 10.25 5.88 24.12
C ARG A 139 9.80 4.87 25.16
N PHE A 140 9.51 3.63 24.74
CA PHE A 140 9.19 2.53 25.63
C PHE A 140 10.32 2.32 26.65
N PHE A 141 11.58 2.24 26.18
CA PHE A 141 12.73 2.09 27.07
C PHE A 141 12.89 3.27 28.04
N ARG A 142 12.73 4.49 27.59
CA ARG A 142 12.81 5.68 28.46
C ARG A 142 11.72 5.73 29.52
N GLU A 143 10.51 5.32 29.19
CA GLU A 143 9.38 5.31 30.14
C GLU A 143 9.52 4.17 31.15
N ASN A 144 10.06 3.03 30.78
CA ASN A 144 10.16 1.84 31.64
C ASN A 144 11.54 1.62 32.25
N GLN A 145 12.57 2.34 31.80
CA GLN A 145 13.99 2.14 32.17
C GLN A 145 14.45 0.68 32.00
N SER A 146 13.85 -0.05 31.08
CA SER A 146 14.05 -1.47 30.83
C SER A 146 13.62 -1.86 29.42
N ASN A 147 14.20 -2.91 28.86
CA ASN A 147 13.74 -3.57 27.65
C ASN A 147 12.78 -4.74 27.95
N ASP A 148 12.38 -4.91 29.23
CA ASP A 148 11.41 -5.95 29.61
C ASP A 148 10.00 -5.56 29.16
N GLY A 149 9.63 -6.11 28.02
CA GLY A 149 8.38 -5.87 27.34
C GLY A 149 8.23 -6.74 26.12
N TYR A 150 7.08 -6.59 25.47
CA TYR A 150 6.68 -7.43 24.37
C TYR A 150 6.19 -6.58 23.21
N ILE A 151 6.32 -7.14 22.01
CA ILE A 151 5.72 -6.63 20.79
C ILE A 151 4.76 -7.67 20.22
N LEU A 152 3.53 -7.26 19.98
CA LEU A 152 2.56 -7.99 19.18
C LEU A 152 2.71 -7.53 17.73
N LEU A 153 2.96 -8.46 16.83
CA LEU A 153 3.02 -8.26 15.37
C LEU A 153 1.82 -8.95 14.74
N MET A 154 1.05 -8.23 13.93
CA MET A 154 -0.18 -8.73 13.32
C MET A 154 -0.16 -8.53 11.81
N ASP A 155 -0.84 -9.41 11.08
CA ASP A 155 -1.02 -9.40 9.63
C ASP A 155 -2.44 -9.92 9.33
N PHE A 156 -3.12 -9.39 8.32
CA PHE A 156 -4.41 -9.90 7.89
C PHE A 156 -4.26 -10.96 6.79
N SER A 157 -5.17 -11.93 6.77
CA SER A 157 -5.21 -12.97 5.75
C SER A 157 -5.81 -12.42 4.47
N LYS A 158 -5.05 -12.46 3.35
CA LYS A 158 -5.58 -12.06 2.05
C LYS A 158 -6.35 -10.73 2.11
N TYR A 159 -5.72 -9.70 2.66
CA TYR A 159 -6.36 -8.46 3.08
C TYR A 159 -7.29 -7.87 2.02
N TYR A 160 -6.79 -7.57 0.82
CA TYR A 160 -7.58 -6.99 -0.28
C TYR A 160 -8.66 -7.91 -0.83
N ASP A 161 -8.42 -9.24 -0.81
CA ASP A 161 -9.42 -10.23 -1.22
C ASP A 161 -10.63 -10.28 -0.27
N ASN A 162 -10.48 -9.70 0.95
CA ASN A 162 -11.47 -9.83 2.03
C ASN A 162 -12.07 -8.50 2.49
N ILE A 163 -11.80 -7.41 1.80
CA ILE A 163 -12.51 -6.15 2.03
C ILE A 163 -13.94 -6.30 1.50
N ARG A 164 -14.93 -6.21 2.40
CA ARG A 164 -16.35 -6.30 2.07
C ARG A 164 -16.83 -4.97 1.51
N HIS A 165 -17.59 -5.03 0.43
CA HIS A 165 -18.10 -3.86 -0.27
C HIS A 165 -19.11 -3.07 0.56
N ASP A 166 -20.02 -3.75 1.26
CA ASP A 166 -21.01 -3.13 2.15
C ASP A 166 -20.32 -2.39 3.32
N LYS A 167 -19.35 -3.02 3.97
CA LYS A 167 -18.61 -2.41 5.07
C LYS A 167 -17.73 -1.24 4.63
N LEU A 168 -17.20 -1.32 3.41
CA LEU A 168 -16.42 -0.22 2.84
C LEU A 168 -17.31 0.99 2.55
N MET A 169 -18.49 0.78 1.97
CA MET A 169 -19.46 1.86 1.73
C MET A 169 -19.94 2.47 3.05
N GLU A 170 -20.36 1.65 4.04
CA GLU A 170 -20.71 2.12 5.40
C GLU A 170 -19.61 3.00 6.03
N LEU A 171 -18.34 2.68 5.78
CA LEU A 171 -17.21 3.45 6.30
C LEU A 171 -17.11 4.82 5.61
N PHE A 172 -17.17 4.87 4.27
CA PHE A 172 -17.03 6.11 3.52
C PHE A 172 -18.25 7.03 3.68
N GLU A 173 -19.46 6.50 3.77
CA GLU A 173 -20.68 7.26 4.07
C GLU A 173 -20.62 8.05 5.39
N LYS A 174 -19.77 7.65 6.32
CA LYS A 174 -19.53 8.39 7.58
C LYS A 174 -18.64 9.63 7.40
N TYR A 175 -17.84 9.68 6.33
CA TYR A 175 -16.81 10.70 6.15
C TYR A 175 -16.99 11.52 4.87
N VAL A 176 -17.86 11.11 3.96
CA VAL A 176 -18.10 11.74 2.65
C VAL A 176 -19.55 12.16 2.55
N ASP A 177 -19.79 13.46 2.34
CA ASP A 177 -21.12 14.05 2.14
C ASP A 177 -21.42 14.35 0.65
N ASP A 178 -20.61 13.84 -0.28
CA ASP A 178 -20.75 14.07 -1.72
C ASP A 178 -21.45 12.87 -2.38
N ASP A 179 -22.71 13.07 -2.80
CA ASP A 179 -23.53 12.02 -3.40
C ASP A 179 -22.93 11.49 -4.72
N THR A 180 -22.31 12.37 -5.52
CA THR A 180 -21.68 11.95 -6.79
C THR A 180 -20.42 11.11 -6.52
N ALA A 181 -19.65 11.48 -5.52
CA ALA A 181 -18.47 10.71 -5.11
C ALA A 181 -18.87 9.34 -4.54
N LEU A 182 -19.89 9.28 -3.69
CA LEU A 182 -20.40 8.02 -3.13
C LEU A 182 -21.01 7.13 -4.23
N TRP A 183 -21.80 7.69 -5.15
CA TRP A 183 -22.29 6.96 -6.32
C TRP A 183 -21.14 6.38 -7.15
N PHE A 184 -20.10 7.18 -7.41
CA PHE A 184 -18.98 6.70 -8.23
C PHE A 184 -18.15 5.66 -7.50
N LEU A 185 -17.96 5.80 -6.17
CA LEU A 185 -17.31 4.79 -5.34
C LEU A 185 -18.09 3.48 -5.34
N GLU A 186 -19.42 3.52 -5.17
CA GLU A 186 -20.28 2.33 -5.24
C GLU A 186 -20.13 1.63 -6.60
N LYS A 187 -20.13 2.41 -7.69
CA LYS A 187 -19.93 1.88 -9.05
C LYS A 187 -18.57 1.22 -9.22
N ILE A 188 -17.50 1.80 -8.65
CA ILE A 188 -16.16 1.19 -8.65
C ILE A 188 -16.20 -0.15 -7.93
N VAL A 189 -16.72 -0.17 -6.72
CA VAL A 189 -16.79 -1.35 -5.85
C VAL A 189 -17.64 -2.45 -6.49
N ASP A 190 -18.79 -2.10 -7.11
CA ASP A 190 -19.64 -3.06 -7.82
C ASP A 190 -18.96 -3.64 -9.08
N ASN A 191 -18.08 -2.86 -9.73
CA ASN A 191 -17.28 -3.36 -10.86
C ASN A 191 -16.19 -4.36 -10.43
N GLU A 192 -15.83 -4.40 -9.14
CA GLU A 192 -14.81 -5.29 -8.58
C GLU A 192 -15.37 -6.57 -7.93
N LYS A 193 -16.71 -6.76 -7.97
CA LYS A 193 -17.35 -7.99 -7.53
C LYS A 193 -16.88 -9.21 -8.31
N VAL A 194 -16.70 -10.35 -7.62
CA VAL A 194 -16.16 -11.57 -8.20
C VAL A 194 -17.30 -12.51 -8.62
N ASP A 195 -17.32 -12.97 -9.86
CA ASP A 195 -18.31 -13.97 -10.33
C ASP A 195 -18.03 -15.33 -9.67
N VAL A 196 -18.92 -15.75 -8.80
CA VAL A 196 -18.89 -17.03 -8.08
C VAL A 196 -20.09 -17.92 -8.41
N SER A 197 -20.57 -17.86 -9.65
CA SER A 197 -21.73 -18.61 -10.12
C SER A 197 -21.62 -20.13 -9.93
N TYR A 198 -20.41 -20.64 -9.73
CA TYR A 198 -20.12 -22.04 -9.47
C TYR A 198 -20.36 -22.47 -8.01
N MET A 199 -20.46 -21.51 -7.10
CA MET A 199 -20.63 -21.80 -5.66
C MET A 199 -22.08 -22.13 -5.33
N SER A 200 -22.29 -23.14 -4.48
CA SER A 200 -23.57 -23.36 -3.79
C SER A 200 -23.89 -22.17 -2.87
N ASP A 201 -25.09 -22.14 -2.31
CA ASP A 201 -25.45 -21.07 -1.36
C ASP A 201 -24.66 -21.18 -0.06
N GLU A 202 -24.38 -22.41 0.41
CA GLU A 202 -23.56 -22.68 1.59
C GLU A 202 -22.10 -22.27 1.37
N GLU A 203 -21.53 -22.56 0.19
CA GLU A 203 -20.18 -22.14 -0.17
C GLU A 203 -20.08 -20.61 -0.30
N TYR A 204 -21.13 -19.97 -0.79
CA TYR A 204 -21.19 -18.51 -0.88
C TYR A 204 -21.17 -17.85 0.51
N GLU A 205 -22.05 -18.31 1.43
CA GLU A 205 -22.09 -17.79 2.80
C GLU A 205 -20.74 -18.03 3.51
N SER A 206 -20.17 -19.22 3.35
CA SER A 206 -18.82 -19.50 3.87
C SER A 206 -17.76 -18.57 3.27
N ALA A 207 -17.82 -18.28 1.96
CA ALA A 207 -16.87 -17.36 1.32
C ALA A 207 -17.05 -15.90 1.78
N MET A 208 -18.27 -15.50 2.17
CA MET A 208 -18.53 -14.19 2.76
C MET A 208 -17.98 -14.07 4.18
N ASP A 209 -18.06 -15.11 4.99
CA ASP A 209 -17.63 -15.11 6.41
C ASP A 209 -16.16 -15.48 6.59
N ASP A 210 -15.65 -16.42 5.78
CA ASP A 210 -14.28 -16.90 5.83
C ASP A 210 -13.35 -16.14 4.86
N VAL A 211 -12.09 -16.59 4.81
CA VAL A 211 -11.05 -15.99 3.95
C VAL A 211 -11.24 -16.41 2.50
N PHE A 212 -11.71 -15.49 1.68
CA PHE A 212 -11.70 -15.65 0.22
C PHE A 212 -10.26 -15.57 -0.32
N ASN A 213 -9.98 -16.31 -1.39
CA ASN A 213 -8.67 -16.38 -2.04
C ASN A 213 -8.82 -16.23 -3.57
N SER A 214 -8.56 -15.03 -4.08
CA SER A 214 -8.64 -14.73 -5.52
C SER A 214 -7.74 -15.63 -6.38
N LEU A 215 -6.57 -16.05 -5.88
CA LEU A 215 -5.68 -16.96 -6.61
C LEU A 215 -6.25 -18.38 -6.78
N GLU A 216 -7.08 -18.86 -5.86
CA GLU A 216 -7.76 -20.13 -6.05
C GLU A 216 -8.95 -19.97 -7.01
N HIS A 217 -9.65 -18.85 -6.92
CA HIS A 217 -10.71 -18.49 -7.85
C HIS A 217 -10.22 -18.42 -9.30
N GLU A 218 -9.04 -17.85 -9.56
CA GLU A 218 -8.43 -17.79 -10.91
C GLU A 218 -8.19 -19.17 -11.56
N LYS A 219 -8.22 -20.26 -10.78
CA LYS A 219 -8.07 -21.64 -11.29
C LYS A 219 -9.41 -22.28 -11.69
N VAL A 220 -10.52 -21.62 -11.39
CA VAL A 220 -11.87 -22.12 -11.72
C VAL A 220 -12.07 -22.08 -13.23
N ASP A 221 -12.73 -23.10 -13.78
CA ASP A 221 -13.06 -23.14 -15.19
C ASP A 221 -13.98 -21.98 -15.57
N LYS A 222 -13.56 -21.16 -16.52
CA LYS A 222 -14.29 -19.99 -16.99
C LYS A 222 -15.71 -20.28 -17.48
N SER A 223 -15.98 -21.50 -17.94
CA SER A 223 -17.32 -21.92 -18.35
C SER A 223 -18.33 -21.95 -17.20
N LEU A 224 -17.85 -22.03 -15.96
CA LEU A 224 -18.68 -22.02 -14.74
C LEU A 224 -18.99 -20.59 -14.25
N LEU A 225 -18.31 -19.58 -14.79
CA LEU A 225 -18.50 -18.15 -14.47
C LEU A 225 -19.60 -17.58 -15.36
N THR A 226 -20.85 -17.75 -14.96
CA THR A 226 -22.02 -17.45 -15.78
C THR A 226 -22.61 -16.04 -15.53
N GLY A 227 -22.05 -15.26 -14.63
CA GLY A 227 -22.52 -13.92 -14.26
C GLY A 227 -23.84 -13.92 -13.47
N LYS A 228 -24.19 -15.02 -12.81
CA LYS A 228 -25.47 -15.15 -12.07
C LYS A 228 -25.34 -14.92 -10.57
N LYS A 229 -24.14 -15.14 -9.99
CA LYS A 229 -23.88 -14.97 -8.56
C LYS A 229 -22.56 -14.24 -8.37
N PHE A 230 -22.56 -13.15 -7.61
CA PHE A 230 -21.38 -12.32 -7.40
C PHE A 230 -21.06 -12.18 -5.92
N LEU A 231 -19.81 -12.47 -5.55
CA LEU A 231 -19.26 -12.20 -4.23
C LEU A 231 -18.93 -10.70 -4.12
N ARG A 232 -19.57 -10.01 -3.18
CA ARG A 232 -19.35 -8.58 -2.89
C ARG A 232 -18.23 -8.41 -1.85
N LYS A 233 -17.06 -8.88 -2.21
CA LYS A 233 -15.86 -8.95 -1.40
C LYS A 233 -14.67 -9.01 -2.36
N HIS A 234 -13.67 -8.27 -2.18
CA HIS A 234 -12.47 -8.12 -2.98
C HIS A 234 -12.27 -6.69 -3.49
N LEU A 235 -11.03 -6.22 -3.47
CA LEU A 235 -10.59 -5.02 -4.18
C LEU A 235 -9.36 -5.35 -5.03
N ASN A 236 -9.35 -4.88 -6.25
CA ASN A 236 -8.22 -5.02 -7.16
C ASN A 236 -6.98 -4.28 -6.64
N ILE A 237 -5.86 -4.96 -6.58
CA ILE A 237 -4.59 -4.34 -6.19
C ILE A 237 -4.01 -3.58 -7.39
N GLY A 238 -3.77 -2.27 -7.23
CA GLY A 238 -3.03 -1.50 -8.23
C GLY A 238 -3.59 -0.12 -8.55
N ASP A 239 -4.79 0.22 -8.06
CA ASP A 239 -5.35 1.56 -8.19
C ASP A 239 -5.25 2.38 -6.89
N GLN A 240 -5.59 3.67 -6.98
CA GLN A 240 -5.55 4.57 -5.84
C GLN A 240 -6.73 4.34 -4.89
N VAL A 241 -7.91 4.00 -5.41
CA VAL A 241 -9.10 3.73 -4.58
C VAL A 241 -8.84 2.54 -3.65
N ALA A 242 -8.25 1.45 -4.18
CA ALA A 242 -7.86 0.32 -3.34
C ALA A 242 -6.82 0.71 -2.27
N GLN A 243 -5.91 1.66 -2.57
CA GLN A 243 -4.95 2.14 -1.58
C GLN A 243 -5.63 2.96 -0.47
N ASP A 244 -6.53 3.87 -0.82
CA ASP A 244 -7.28 4.67 0.15
C ASP A 244 -8.23 3.78 0.98
N ALA A 245 -8.94 2.85 0.34
CA ALA A 245 -9.72 1.83 1.03
C ALA A 245 -8.85 1.00 1.99
N GLY A 246 -7.68 0.53 1.53
CA GLY A 246 -6.77 -0.28 2.34
C GLY A 246 -6.21 0.42 3.57
N ILE A 247 -6.06 1.75 3.56
CA ILE A 247 -5.66 2.50 4.77
C ILE A 247 -6.84 2.94 5.62
N ALA A 248 -8.03 3.10 5.04
CA ALA A 248 -9.23 3.53 5.75
C ALA A 248 -9.95 2.37 6.46
N TYR A 249 -10.05 1.22 5.82
CA TYR A 249 -10.84 0.09 6.29
C TYR A 249 -10.54 -0.36 7.73
N PRO A 250 -9.27 -0.39 8.21
CA PRO A 250 -8.95 -0.73 9.59
C PRO A 250 -9.04 0.44 10.59
N ILE A 251 -9.59 1.61 10.22
CA ILE A 251 -9.77 2.74 11.15
C ILE A 251 -10.47 2.33 12.45
N PRO A 252 -11.54 1.51 12.44
CA PRO A 252 -12.17 1.06 13.68
C PRO A 252 -11.20 0.32 14.62
N ILE A 253 -10.33 -0.52 14.08
CA ILE A 253 -9.28 -1.24 14.84
C ILE A 253 -8.24 -0.25 15.37
N ASP A 254 -7.77 0.69 14.53
CA ASP A 254 -6.81 1.72 14.92
C ASP A 254 -7.35 2.57 16.09
N ASN A 255 -8.61 3.00 16.00
CA ASN A 255 -9.27 3.80 17.02
C ASN A 255 -9.48 2.99 18.32
N TYR A 256 -9.86 1.72 18.21
CA TYR A 256 -9.98 0.85 19.36
C TYR A 256 -8.66 0.73 20.12
N ILE A 257 -7.57 0.44 19.44
CA ILE A 257 -6.24 0.31 20.04
C ILE A 257 -5.77 1.64 20.63
N LYS A 258 -5.88 2.75 19.88
CA LYS A 258 -5.34 4.05 20.28
C LYS A 258 -6.20 4.79 21.30
N ILE A 259 -7.52 4.80 21.10
CA ILE A 259 -8.45 5.62 21.87
C ILE A 259 -9.06 4.80 23.01
N VAL A 260 -9.68 3.65 22.70
CA VAL A 260 -10.39 2.87 23.70
C VAL A 260 -9.41 2.19 24.67
N LYS A 261 -8.36 1.55 24.15
CA LYS A 261 -7.33 0.89 24.99
C LYS A 261 -6.19 1.80 25.43
N GLY A 262 -6.11 3.02 24.89
CA GLY A 262 -5.10 4.01 25.26
C GLY A 262 -3.66 3.59 24.96
N VAL A 263 -3.44 2.70 23.98
CA VAL A 263 -2.12 2.16 23.66
C VAL A 263 -1.23 3.23 23.01
N LYS A 264 -0.14 3.59 23.69
CA LYS A 264 0.80 4.62 23.21
C LYS A 264 1.61 4.18 22.01
N PHE A 265 2.09 2.94 22.00
CA PHE A 265 3.10 2.41 21.07
C PHE A 265 2.44 1.44 20.10
N TYR A 266 1.68 1.97 19.17
CA TYR A 266 1.00 1.27 18.10
C TYR A 266 1.30 1.95 16.77
N GLY A 267 1.53 1.18 15.72
CA GLY A 267 1.64 1.68 14.35
C GLY A 267 1.30 0.63 13.32
N ARG A 268 0.92 1.09 12.12
CA ARG A 268 0.43 0.25 11.03
C ARG A 268 1.01 0.66 9.68
N TYR A 269 1.22 -0.31 8.80
CA TYR A 269 1.55 -0.14 7.39
C TYR A 269 0.70 -1.12 6.57
N MET A 270 -0.42 -0.64 6.00
CA MET A 270 -1.44 -1.47 5.37
C MET A 270 -1.95 -2.57 6.33
N ASP A 271 -1.73 -3.83 5.96
CA ASP A 271 -2.07 -5.05 6.71
C ASP A 271 -1.08 -5.39 7.84
N ASP A 272 0.16 -4.91 7.73
CA ASP A 272 1.19 -5.11 8.76
C ASP A 272 1.05 -4.11 9.92
N SER A 273 0.88 -4.58 11.15
CA SER A 273 0.80 -3.72 12.34
C SER A 273 1.60 -4.23 13.52
N TYR A 274 1.91 -3.33 14.48
CA TYR A 274 2.59 -3.69 15.72
C TYR A 274 2.02 -2.94 16.92
N VAL A 275 2.01 -3.62 18.08
CA VAL A 275 1.70 -3.03 19.39
C VAL A 275 2.82 -3.37 20.34
N ILE A 276 3.36 -2.38 21.09
CA ILE A 276 4.37 -2.59 22.13
C ILE A 276 3.73 -2.35 23.49
N HIS A 277 3.88 -3.30 24.40
CA HIS A 277 3.38 -3.20 25.76
C HIS A 277 4.28 -3.97 26.73
N ARG A 278 4.27 -3.57 28.01
CA ARG A 278 5.03 -4.23 29.04
C ARG A 278 4.44 -5.58 29.43
N ASP A 279 3.12 -5.66 29.47
CA ASP A 279 2.39 -6.85 29.88
C ASP A 279 2.02 -7.71 28.67
N LYS A 280 2.41 -8.99 28.70
CA LYS A 280 2.12 -9.99 27.68
C LYS A 280 0.65 -10.42 27.69
N GLU A 281 0.05 -10.54 28.86
CA GLU A 281 -1.35 -10.95 28.98
C GLU A 281 -2.29 -9.87 28.47
N PHE A 282 -1.95 -8.59 28.69
CA PHE A 282 -2.65 -7.48 28.05
C PHE A 282 -2.64 -7.60 26.52
N LEU A 283 -1.47 -7.92 25.91
CA LEU A 283 -1.38 -8.10 24.45
C LEU A 283 -2.18 -9.30 23.95
N LYS A 284 -2.30 -10.38 24.73
CA LYS A 284 -3.13 -11.53 24.38
C LYS A 284 -4.63 -11.16 24.42
N GLY A 285 -5.07 -10.48 25.47
CA GLY A 285 -6.43 -9.99 25.57
C GLY A 285 -6.78 -9.02 24.45
N LEU A 286 -5.91 -8.05 24.17
CA LEU A 286 -6.07 -7.11 23.05
C LEU A 286 -6.17 -7.82 21.70
N LEU A 287 -5.37 -8.87 21.48
CA LEU A 287 -5.45 -9.64 20.23
C LEU A 287 -6.82 -10.32 20.05
N ILE A 288 -7.41 -10.86 21.12
CA ILE A 288 -8.76 -11.47 21.06
C ILE A 288 -9.78 -10.42 20.63
N GLU A 289 -9.78 -9.27 21.28
CA GLU A 289 -10.68 -8.16 20.97
C GLU A 289 -10.50 -7.63 19.55
N ILE A 290 -9.25 -7.56 19.06
CA ILE A 290 -8.96 -7.16 17.66
C ILE A 290 -9.50 -8.20 16.68
N VAL A 291 -9.41 -9.49 16.99
CA VAL A 291 -9.97 -10.57 16.16
C VAL A 291 -11.48 -10.42 16.02
N GLU A 292 -12.19 -10.09 17.10
CA GLU A 292 -13.63 -9.84 17.08
C GLU A 292 -13.98 -8.64 16.20
N ILE A 293 -13.31 -7.50 16.37
CA ILE A 293 -13.54 -6.29 15.56
C ILE A 293 -13.21 -6.56 14.09
N ALA A 294 -12.13 -7.29 13.81
CA ALA A 294 -11.74 -7.65 12.45
C ALA A 294 -12.80 -8.55 11.79
N HIS A 295 -13.36 -9.51 12.55
CA HIS A 295 -14.46 -10.36 12.09
C HIS A 295 -15.70 -9.54 11.74
N ASP A 296 -16.10 -8.58 12.57
CA ASP A 296 -17.24 -7.68 12.31
C ASP A 296 -17.04 -6.83 11.03
N LEU A 297 -15.78 -6.52 10.71
CA LEU A 297 -15.40 -5.87 9.45
C LEU A 297 -15.31 -6.86 8.27
N GLY A 298 -15.42 -8.17 8.50
CA GLY A 298 -15.28 -9.21 7.48
C GLY A 298 -13.83 -9.48 7.05
N ILE A 299 -12.84 -9.05 7.84
CA ILE A 299 -11.42 -9.36 7.61
C ILE A 299 -10.90 -10.29 8.71
N THR A 300 -9.93 -11.13 8.37
CA THR A 300 -9.42 -12.16 9.28
C THR A 300 -7.98 -11.89 9.67
N VAL A 301 -7.71 -11.83 10.96
CA VAL A 301 -6.33 -11.76 11.49
C VAL A 301 -5.61 -13.09 11.20
N ASN A 302 -4.44 -13.03 10.60
CA ASN A 302 -3.63 -14.20 10.28
C ASN A 302 -2.91 -14.72 11.53
N LEU A 303 -3.57 -15.56 12.32
CA LEU A 303 -3.02 -16.10 13.57
C LEU A 303 -1.72 -16.90 13.38
N ARG A 304 -1.48 -17.49 12.18
CA ARG A 304 -0.24 -18.22 11.90
C ARG A 304 0.97 -17.29 11.76
N LYS A 305 0.76 -16.05 11.34
CA LYS A 305 1.81 -15.03 11.22
C LYS A 305 1.85 -14.07 12.41
N THR A 306 0.75 -13.93 13.13
CA THR A 306 0.65 -13.10 14.34
C THR A 306 1.51 -13.67 15.45
N ARG A 307 2.32 -12.83 16.09
CA ARG A 307 3.29 -13.25 17.12
C ARG A 307 3.41 -12.21 18.21
N ILE A 308 3.56 -12.69 19.44
CA ILE A 308 4.00 -11.87 20.58
C ILE A 308 5.43 -12.28 20.91
N CYS A 309 6.39 -11.37 20.70
CA CYS A 309 7.81 -11.59 20.93
C CYS A 309 8.31 -10.71 22.08
N LYS A 310 9.34 -11.12 22.80
CA LYS A 310 10.05 -10.24 23.73
C LYS A 310 10.82 -9.17 22.96
N LEU A 311 10.88 -7.95 23.47
CA LEU A 311 11.62 -6.86 22.82
C LEU A 311 13.13 -7.15 22.78
N SER A 312 13.66 -7.92 23.73
CA SER A 312 15.06 -8.34 23.80
C SER A 312 15.44 -9.40 22.75
N GLU A 313 14.46 -10.12 22.19
CA GLU A 313 14.69 -11.13 21.16
C GLU A 313 14.69 -10.48 19.77
N MET A 314 15.19 -11.24 18.76
CA MET A 314 15.14 -10.77 17.36
C MET A 314 13.79 -11.11 16.72
N TRP A 315 13.02 -10.10 16.41
CA TRP A 315 11.76 -10.20 15.67
C TRP A 315 11.82 -9.40 14.36
N ARG A 316 10.82 -9.54 13.50
CA ARG A 316 10.85 -8.96 12.15
C ARG A 316 9.59 -8.13 11.88
N PHE A 317 9.79 -6.90 11.40
CA PHE A 317 8.74 -6.03 10.90
C PHE A 317 9.18 -5.33 9.61
N LEU A 318 8.29 -5.22 8.63
CA LEU A 318 8.56 -4.61 7.32
C LEU A 318 9.92 -5.00 6.74
N GLN A 319 10.22 -6.32 6.80
CA GLN A 319 11.41 -6.97 6.24
C GLN A 319 12.74 -6.72 6.97
N ILE A 320 12.76 -5.92 8.02
CA ILE A 320 13.95 -5.68 8.87
C ILE A 320 13.78 -6.45 10.17
N GLN A 321 14.88 -6.98 10.71
CA GLN A 321 14.94 -7.60 12.02
C GLN A 321 15.34 -6.54 13.06
N TYR A 322 14.68 -6.56 14.20
CA TYR A 322 14.89 -5.63 15.31
C TYR A 322 15.03 -6.37 16.63
N SER A 323 15.73 -5.76 17.56
CA SER A 323 15.69 -6.08 19.00
C SER A 323 16.03 -4.84 19.81
N LEU A 324 15.58 -4.79 21.06
CA LEU A 324 15.89 -3.73 22.02
C LEU A 324 16.84 -4.28 23.08
N THR A 325 18.01 -3.67 23.20
CA THR A 325 19.01 -4.10 24.21
C THR A 325 18.64 -3.59 25.62
N ASP A 326 19.28 -4.14 26.63
CA ASP A 326 19.20 -3.69 28.04
C ASP A 326 19.71 -2.27 28.27
N THR A 327 20.52 -1.75 27.33
CA THR A 327 20.99 -0.34 27.34
C THR A 327 20.07 0.62 26.56
N GLY A 328 18.92 0.14 26.07
CA GLY A 328 17.97 0.95 25.29
C GLY A 328 18.37 1.18 23.83
N ARG A 329 19.42 0.51 23.35
CA ARG A 329 19.82 0.59 21.95
C ARG A 329 18.91 -0.31 21.10
N VAL A 330 18.36 0.25 20.02
CA VAL A 330 17.66 -0.53 18.99
C VAL A 330 18.70 -1.12 18.03
N VAL A 331 18.76 -2.45 17.98
CA VAL A 331 19.58 -3.19 17.02
C VAL A 331 18.70 -3.57 15.84
N HIS A 332 19.13 -3.26 14.63
CA HIS A 332 18.45 -3.64 13.40
C HIS A 332 19.42 -4.31 12.43
N LYS A 333 18.93 -5.27 11.64
CA LYS A 333 19.70 -5.94 10.60
C LYS A 333 18.83 -6.50 9.49
N ILE A 334 19.42 -6.65 8.30
CA ILE A 334 18.80 -7.35 7.19
C ILE A 334 19.04 -8.86 7.36
N HIS A 335 17.99 -9.65 7.15
CA HIS A 335 18.09 -11.11 7.23
C HIS A 335 19.03 -11.67 6.15
N LEU A 336 19.91 -12.63 6.53
CA LEU A 336 20.94 -13.16 5.65
C LEU A 336 20.40 -13.76 4.34
N LYS A 337 19.27 -14.49 4.37
CA LYS A 337 18.66 -15.05 3.15
C LYS A 337 18.31 -13.96 2.12
N ARG A 338 17.92 -12.76 2.59
CA ARG A 338 17.62 -11.63 1.69
C ARG A 338 18.88 -11.08 1.04
N LEU A 339 19.96 -10.92 1.81
CA LEU A 339 21.26 -10.49 1.28
C LEU A 339 21.80 -11.50 0.27
N THR A 340 21.70 -12.80 0.57
CA THR A 340 22.11 -13.87 -0.35
C THR A 340 21.29 -13.83 -1.65
N GLY A 341 19.96 -13.65 -1.55
CA GLY A 341 19.09 -13.49 -2.72
C GLY A 341 19.47 -12.28 -3.55
N MET A 342 19.80 -11.15 -2.89
CA MET A 342 20.21 -9.93 -3.58
C MET A 342 21.58 -10.07 -4.27
N ARG A 343 22.55 -10.75 -3.63
CA ARG A 343 23.83 -11.07 -4.26
C ARG A 343 23.67 -11.92 -5.52
N ARG A 344 22.77 -12.93 -5.48
CA ARG A 344 22.44 -13.73 -6.67
C ARG A 344 21.80 -12.90 -7.77
N LYS A 345 20.88 -11.99 -7.38
CA LYS A 345 20.23 -11.08 -8.33
C LYS A 345 21.23 -10.12 -8.97
N ALA A 346 22.13 -9.53 -8.18
CA ALA A 346 23.19 -8.65 -8.68
C ALA A 346 24.06 -9.35 -9.75
N LYS A 347 24.52 -10.59 -9.47
CA LYS A 347 25.28 -11.40 -10.43
C LYS A 347 24.52 -11.64 -11.74
N LYS A 348 23.21 -11.91 -11.69
CA LYS A 348 22.41 -12.11 -12.92
C LYS A 348 22.23 -10.81 -13.68
N LEU A 349 21.96 -9.71 -13.00
CA LEU A 349 21.72 -8.43 -13.65
C LEU A 349 22.98 -7.83 -14.26
N ALA A 350 24.16 -8.05 -13.68
CA ALA A 350 25.42 -7.63 -14.27
C ALA A 350 25.71 -8.27 -15.65
N LEU A 351 25.09 -9.44 -15.93
CA LEU A 351 25.24 -10.13 -17.21
C LEU A 351 24.32 -9.57 -18.33
N ILE A 352 23.21 -8.92 -17.97
CA ILE A 352 22.13 -8.57 -18.91
C ILE A 352 21.85 -7.05 -19.01
N LEU A 353 22.24 -6.27 -18.02
CA LEU A 353 22.03 -4.82 -18.01
C LEU A 353 23.25 -4.08 -18.56
N SER A 354 23.04 -2.85 -19.04
CA SER A 354 24.13 -1.91 -19.26
C SER A 354 24.77 -1.51 -17.92
N GLU A 355 26.02 -1.01 -17.95
CA GLU A 355 26.70 -0.54 -16.74
C GLU A 355 25.86 0.50 -15.99
N LYS A 356 25.27 1.46 -16.72
CA LYS A 356 24.43 2.52 -16.15
C LYS A 356 23.20 1.94 -15.48
N ASP A 357 22.45 1.06 -16.15
CA ASP A 357 21.23 0.48 -15.61
C ASP A 357 21.52 -0.42 -14.40
N PHE A 358 22.64 -1.14 -14.42
CA PHE A 358 23.10 -1.92 -13.27
C PHE A 358 23.45 -1.05 -12.07
N ASP A 359 24.18 0.06 -12.28
CA ASP A 359 24.51 1.02 -11.23
C ASP A 359 23.26 1.66 -10.64
N ASP A 360 22.34 2.12 -11.47
CA ASP A 360 21.09 2.74 -11.03
C ASP A 360 20.24 1.76 -10.21
N TRP A 361 20.13 0.51 -10.67
CA TRP A 361 19.46 -0.55 -9.92
C TRP A 361 20.14 -0.86 -8.59
N PHE A 362 21.47 -0.99 -8.58
CA PHE A 362 22.23 -1.32 -7.36
C PHE A 362 22.15 -0.18 -6.34
N ARG A 363 22.34 1.07 -6.76
CA ARG A 363 22.24 2.27 -5.91
C ARG A 363 20.86 2.43 -5.30
N SER A 364 19.81 2.28 -6.11
CA SER A 364 18.43 2.34 -5.64
C SER A 364 18.17 1.31 -4.52
N TRP A 365 18.56 0.06 -4.75
CA TRP A 365 18.41 -0.95 -3.72
C TRP A 365 19.30 -0.73 -2.50
N PHE A 366 20.59 -0.40 -2.71
CA PHE A 366 21.58 -0.22 -1.63
C PHE A 366 21.19 0.95 -0.73
N ASN A 367 20.85 2.10 -1.28
CA ASN A 367 20.47 3.28 -0.52
C ASN A 367 19.21 3.06 0.34
N GLY A 368 18.23 2.32 -0.17
CA GLY A 368 17.03 1.96 0.60
C GLY A 368 17.27 0.93 1.72
N HIS A 369 18.48 0.33 1.80
CA HIS A 369 18.77 -0.76 2.76
C HIS A 369 20.04 -0.58 3.56
N CYS A 370 21.01 0.24 3.10
CA CYS A 370 22.33 0.37 3.74
C CYS A 370 22.23 0.83 5.19
N HIS A 371 21.25 1.63 5.54
CA HIS A 371 21.01 2.06 6.92
C HIS A 371 20.79 0.86 7.87
N TYR A 372 20.15 -0.22 7.40
CA TYR A 372 19.86 -1.43 8.18
C TYR A 372 20.93 -2.51 8.05
N MET A 373 22.04 -2.24 7.37
CA MET A 373 23.16 -3.17 7.24
C MET A 373 24.22 -2.92 8.31
N SER A 374 24.87 -3.99 8.79
CA SER A 374 26.12 -3.85 9.56
C SER A 374 27.23 -3.26 8.66
N LYS A 375 28.30 -2.72 9.28
CA LYS A 375 29.47 -2.23 8.54
C LYS A 375 30.01 -3.27 7.55
N LEU A 376 30.15 -4.52 8.03
CA LEU A 376 30.64 -5.65 7.23
C LEU A 376 29.66 -6.00 6.08
N GLN A 377 28.35 -5.97 6.32
CA GLN A 377 27.37 -6.21 5.26
C GLN A 377 27.42 -5.15 4.16
N ARG A 378 27.61 -3.87 4.53
CA ARG A 378 27.76 -2.76 3.57
C ARG A 378 29.02 -2.93 2.73
N SER A 379 30.20 -3.14 3.39
CA SER A 379 31.47 -3.37 2.69
C SER A 379 31.35 -4.52 1.68
N ASN A 380 30.92 -5.70 2.14
CA ASN A 380 30.77 -6.88 1.29
C ASN A 380 29.81 -6.70 0.10
N MET A 381 28.80 -5.83 0.21
CA MET A 381 27.90 -5.54 -0.91
C MET A 381 28.53 -4.55 -1.90
N LEU A 382 29.28 -3.55 -1.42
CA LEU A 382 30.01 -2.60 -2.27
C LEU A 382 31.16 -3.31 -3.00
N ASP A 383 31.91 -4.17 -2.32
CA ASP A 383 33.01 -4.96 -2.89
C ASP A 383 32.48 -5.90 -3.99
N LEU A 384 31.30 -6.53 -3.74
CA LEU A 384 30.64 -7.33 -4.77
C LEU A 384 30.25 -6.50 -5.99
N CYS A 385 29.68 -5.30 -5.78
CA CYS A 385 29.31 -4.41 -6.88
C CYS A 385 30.53 -4.02 -7.71
N LYS A 386 31.63 -3.60 -7.06
CA LYS A 386 32.88 -3.25 -7.69
C LYS A 386 33.44 -4.42 -8.52
N LYS A 387 33.52 -5.60 -7.92
CA LYS A 387 33.99 -6.82 -8.58
C LYS A 387 33.16 -7.16 -9.83
N LEU A 388 31.83 -7.10 -9.74
CA LEU A 388 30.96 -7.39 -10.90
C LEU A 388 31.15 -6.36 -12.02
N LYS A 389 31.40 -5.09 -11.69
CA LYS A 389 31.70 -4.07 -12.70
C LYS A 389 33.02 -4.32 -13.40
N GLU A 390 34.06 -4.67 -12.64
CA GLU A 390 35.37 -5.05 -13.18
C GLU A 390 35.27 -6.27 -14.11
N GLU A 391 34.54 -7.32 -13.71
CA GLU A 391 34.38 -8.56 -14.47
C GLU A 391 33.56 -8.39 -15.78
N HIS A 392 32.52 -7.54 -15.79
CA HIS A 392 31.56 -7.50 -16.88
C HIS A 392 31.62 -6.25 -17.74
N TYR A 393 32.13 -5.13 -17.23
CA TYR A 393 32.13 -3.87 -17.96
C TYR A 393 33.53 -3.32 -18.23
N TYR A 394 34.51 -3.53 -17.35
CA TYR A 394 35.86 -2.99 -17.50
C TYR A 394 36.87 -4.04 -18.02
N GLY A 395 36.62 -5.33 -17.85
CA GLY A 395 37.50 -6.39 -18.33
C GLY A 395 37.38 -6.73 -19.82
N LYS A 396 36.57 -5.99 -20.60
CA LYS A 396 36.38 -6.24 -22.05
C LYS A 396 37.18 -5.28 -22.96
N THR A 397 38.13 -4.52 -22.42
CA THR A 397 38.83 -3.49 -23.19
C THR A 397 40.20 -3.93 -23.75
N ASP A 398 40.56 -5.21 -23.67
CA ASP A 398 41.74 -5.68 -24.40
C ASP A 398 41.49 -7.07 -25.00
N PHE A 399 41.03 -7.11 -26.25
CA PHE A 399 41.34 -8.12 -27.27
C PHE A 399 40.44 -7.89 -28.50
N SER A 400 40.82 -6.93 -29.35
CA SER A 400 40.54 -6.98 -30.78
C SER A 400 41.62 -6.25 -31.53
#